data_b2cee6b6d991a9d75093f2a762b2e1f9
#
_entry.id   b2cee6b6d991a9d75093f2a762b2e1f9
#
_cell.length_a   1.000
_cell.length_b   1.000
_cell.length_c   1.000
_cell.angle_alpha   90.00
_cell.angle_beta   90.00
_cell.angle_gamma   90.00
#
_symmetry.space_group_name_H-M   'P 1'
#
loop_
_entity.id
_entity.type
_entity.pdbx_description
1 polymer ?
#
loop_
_entity_poly.entity_id
_entity_poly.type
_entity_poly.pdbx_seq_one_letter_code
_entity_poly.pdbx_strand_id
1 'polypeptide(L)'
;AEQYAIQTGQHPAITTEKNINRYREQLDKIGFCYDWSREIRTCDPEYYKWTQWAFIQMFNSYYCNDKQQARPIEELVKTFETTGTEGVNAACSEELSFTSEEWNGKSEKEQQEILMNYRIAYLGDTMVNWCPQLGTVLANDEVSEGVSIRGGYPVEQKVMRQWCLRVSAYAQRLLEGLDKIDWTDSLKETQKNWIGRSEGAEMQFKVVD
;
A
#
# COMPACT_ATOMS: atom_id res chain seq x y z
N ALA A 1 -18.22 11.25 -2.39
CA ALA A 1 -17.92 12.62 -2.90
C ALA A 1 -17.84 12.61 -4.43
N GLU A 2 -17.09 11.71 -5.06
CA GLU A 2 -16.86 11.68 -6.52
C GLU A 2 -18.16 11.48 -7.31
N GLN A 3 -18.95 10.47 -6.96
CA GLN A 3 -20.21 10.18 -7.66
C GLN A 3 -21.21 11.35 -7.58
N TYR A 4 -21.29 12.00 -6.42
CA TYR A 4 -22.13 13.18 -6.26
C TYR A 4 -21.62 14.36 -7.11
N ALA A 5 -20.31 14.53 -7.20
CA ALA A 5 -19.70 15.54 -8.06
C ALA A 5 -20.01 15.28 -9.55
N ILE A 6 -19.93 14.01 -9.99
CA ILE A 6 -20.29 13.61 -11.37
C ILE A 6 -21.77 13.92 -11.66
N GLN A 7 -22.67 13.59 -10.74
CA GLN A 7 -24.11 13.79 -10.91
C GLN A 7 -24.52 15.26 -10.89
N THR A 8 -23.88 16.09 -10.08
CA THR A 8 -24.32 17.47 -9.81
C THR A 8 -23.43 18.53 -10.46
N GLY A 9 -22.24 18.16 -10.96
CA GLY A 9 -21.23 19.11 -11.41
C GLY A 9 -20.60 19.96 -10.29
N GLN A 10 -20.88 19.65 -9.02
CA GLN A 10 -20.40 20.42 -7.87
C GLN A 10 -19.05 19.89 -7.40
N HIS A 11 -18.10 20.79 -7.13
CA HIS A 11 -16.79 20.40 -6.59
C HIS A 11 -16.92 19.67 -5.25
N PRO A 12 -16.24 18.52 -5.03
CA PRO A 12 -16.38 17.70 -3.83
C PRO A 12 -16.14 18.45 -2.51
N ALA A 13 -15.21 19.41 -2.48
CA ALA A 13 -14.93 20.20 -1.29
C ALA A 13 -16.14 20.97 -0.76
N ILE A 14 -16.98 21.53 -1.66
CA ILE A 14 -18.18 22.29 -1.29
C ILE A 14 -19.19 21.37 -0.61
N THR A 15 -19.42 20.21 -1.18
CA THR A 15 -20.32 19.20 -0.61
C THR A 15 -19.83 18.69 0.73
N THR A 16 -18.53 18.42 0.83
CA THR A 16 -17.88 17.94 2.06
C THR A 16 -18.04 18.96 3.18
N GLU A 17 -17.75 20.24 2.94
CA GLU A 17 -17.89 21.31 3.93
C GLU A 17 -19.34 21.45 4.41
N LYS A 18 -20.29 21.45 3.48
CA LYS A 18 -21.72 21.50 3.80
C LYS A 18 -22.14 20.32 4.68
N ASN A 19 -21.67 19.11 4.37
CA ASN A 19 -22.01 17.91 5.14
C ASN A 19 -21.38 17.93 6.53
N ILE A 20 -20.12 18.38 6.66
CA ILE A 20 -19.45 18.52 7.97
C ILE A 20 -20.25 19.45 8.87
N ASN A 21 -20.63 20.62 8.37
CA ASN A 21 -21.44 21.57 9.14
C ASN A 21 -22.78 20.97 9.54
N ARG A 22 -23.41 20.20 8.65
CA ARG A 22 -24.66 19.51 8.94
C ARG A 22 -24.50 18.43 10.01
N TYR A 23 -23.43 17.66 9.98
CA TYR A 23 -23.13 16.66 11.01
C TYR A 23 -22.94 17.30 12.39
N ARG A 24 -22.18 18.41 12.47
CA ARG A 24 -22.01 19.15 13.72
C ARG A 24 -23.34 19.57 14.31
N GLU A 25 -24.21 20.22 13.52
CA GLU A 25 -25.55 20.62 13.95
C GLU A 25 -26.38 19.43 14.47
N GLN A 26 -26.30 18.28 13.80
CA GLN A 26 -27.05 17.08 14.20
C GLN A 26 -26.53 16.49 15.50
N LEU A 27 -25.21 16.38 15.66
CA LEU A 27 -24.57 15.86 16.88
C LEU A 27 -24.81 16.77 18.08
N ASP A 28 -24.77 18.09 17.89
CA ASP A 28 -25.13 19.07 18.95
C ASP A 28 -26.55 18.92 19.38
N LYS A 29 -27.51 18.70 18.44
CA LYS A 29 -28.94 18.49 18.76
C LYS A 29 -29.20 17.19 19.54
N ILE A 30 -28.39 16.17 19.37
CA ILE A 30 -28.43 14.91 20.15
C ILE A 30 -27.85 15.11 21.56
N GLY A 31 -27.10 16.20 21.77
CA GLY A 31 -26.51 16.54 23.07
C GLY A 31 -25.10 16.00 23.29
N PHE A 32 -24.39 15.66 22.22
CA PHE A 32 -22.97 15.32 22.34
C PHE A 32 -22.13 16.56 22.67
N CYS A 33 -21.20 16.41 23.60
CA CYS A 33 -20.32 17.49 24.07
C CYS A 33 -18.95 17.40 23.42
N TYR A 34 -18.89 17.54 22.10
CA TYR A 34 -17.62 17.55 21.38
C TYR A 34 -16.96 18.93 21.41
N ASP A 35 -15.65 18.94 21.59
CA ASP A 35 -14.83 20.13 21.36
C ASP A 35 -14.46 20.22 19.86
N TRP A 36 -15.27 20.96 19.09
CA TRP A 36 -15.07 21.12 17.66
C TRP A 36 -13.77 21.83 17.28
N SER A 37 -13.08 22.51 18.21
CA SER A 37 -11.76 23.06 17.96
C SER A 37 -10.69 21.98 17.72
N ARG A 38 -10.97 20.75 18.12
CA ARG A 38 -10.11 19.58 17.96
C ARG A 38 -10.54 18.68 16.78
N GLU A 39 -11.43 19.16 15.94
CA GLU A 39 -11.83 18.45 14.73
C GLU A 39 -10.64 18.29 13.78
N ILE A 40 -10.52 17.10 13.19
CA ILE A 40 -9.47 16.76 12.22
C ILE A 40 -10.14 16.44 10.88
N ARG A 41 -9.58 17.01 9.81
CA ARG A 41 -9.97 16.74 8.43
C ARG A 41 -8.78 16.17 7.68
N THR A 42 -8.89 14.94 7.25
CA THR A 42 -7.79 14.25 6.55
C THR A 42 -7.49 14.82 5.16
N CYS A 43 -8.40 15.63 4.61
CA CYS A 43 -8.22 16.32 3.33
C CYS A 43 -7.50 17.67 3.44
N ASP A 44 -7.24 18.16 4.67
CA ASP A 44 -6.55 19.42 4.87
C ASP A 44 -5.03 19.25 4.65
N PRO A 45 -4.36 20.20 3.95
CA PRO A 45 -2.92 20.14 3.70
C PRO A 45 -2.09 19.98 4.97
N GLU A 46 -2.49 20.64 6.06
CA GLU A 46 -1.81 20.56 7.36
C GLU A 46 -1.88 19.14 7.97
N TYR A 47 -2.90 18.36 7.59
CA TYR A 47 -3.01 16.97 8.01
C TYR A 47 -2.23 16.04 7.06
N TYR A 48 -2.56 16.05 5.76
CA TYR A 48 -2.01 15.07 4.83
C TYR A 48 -0.52 15.27 4.50
N LYS A 49 0.09 16.43 4.81
CA LYS A 49 1.53 16.61 4.72
C LYS A 49 2.32 15.53 5.48
N TRP A 50 1.79 15.05 6.59
CA TRP A 50 2.43 13.99 7.37
C TRP A 50 2.32 12.62 6.70
N THR A 51 1.21 12.35 6.03
CA THR A 51 1.06 11.17 5.18
C THR A 51 2.05 11.20 4.01
N GLN A 52 2.21 12.36 3.38
CA GLN A 52 3.19 12.55 2.31
C GLN A 52 4.63 12.40 2.83
N TRP A 53 4.93 12.95 4.00
CA TRP A 53 6.23 12.77 4.64
C TRP A 53 6.52 11.29 4.91
N ALA A 54 5.59 10.57 5.51
CA ALA A 54 5.75 9.13 5.75
C ALA A 54 5.96 8.34 4.46
N PHE A 55 5.22 8.67 3.40
CA PHE A 55 5.41 8.07 2.08
C PHE A 55 6.82 8.32 1.55
N ILE A 56 7.34 9.54 1.65
CA ILE A 56 8.71 9.88 1.21
C ILE A 56 9.75 9.07 2.00
N GLN A 57 9.55 8.86 3.31
CA GLN A 57 10.43 8.01 4.12
C GLN A 57 10.42 6.56 3.60
N MET A 58 9.24 6.01 3.29
CA MET A 58 9.12 4.66 2.72
C MET A 58 9.71 4.57 1.32
N PHE A 59 9.55 5.60 0.49
CA PHE A 59 10.16 5.66 -0.84
C PHE A 59 11.69 5.68 -0.79
N ASN A 60 12.26 6.38 0.18
CA ASN A 60 13.71 6.46 0.39
C ASN A 60 14.27 5.31 1.25
N SER A 61 13.52 4.22 1.39
CA SER A 61 13.92 3.07 2.19
C SER A 61 13.75 1.76 1.42
N TYR A 62 14.57 0.76 1.77
CA TYR A 62 14.40 -0.63 1.41
C TYR A 62 14.27 -1.50 2.66
N TYR A 63 13.76 -2.72 2.55
CA TYR A 63 13.69 -3.67 3.65
C TYR A 63 14.88 -4.63 3.62
N CYS A 64 15.74 -4.57 4.66
CA CYS A 64 16.87 -5.48 4.84
C CYS A 64 16.40 -6.74 5.59
N ASN A 65 16.47 -7.90 4.94
CA ASN A 65 16.03 -9.17 5.53
C ASN A 65 16.95 -9.61 6.69
N ASP A 66 18.26 -9.38 6.60
CA ASP A 66 19.20 -9.74 7.67
C ASP A 66 18.94 -8.98 8.97
N LYS A 67 18.57 -7.71 8.85
CA LYS A 67 18.29 -6.84 10.01
C LYS A 67 16.81 -6.78 10.35
N GLN A 68 15.95 -7.37 9.53
CA GLN A 68 14.49 -7.34 9.66
C GLN A 68 13.92 -5.94 9.90
N GLN A 69 14.43 -4.95 9.16
CA GLN A 69 13.99 -3.55 9.29
C GLN A 69 14.20 -2.75 8.01
N ALA A 70 13.50 -1.62 7.91
CA ALA A 70 13.74 -0.62 6.89
C ALA A 70 15.12 0.03 7.07
N ARG A 71 15.82 0.27 5.95
CA ARG A 71 17.11 0.96 5.89
C ARG A 71 17.08 2.00 4.78
N PRO A 72 17.89 3.08 4.88
CA PRO A 72 18.00 4.08 3.83
C PRO A 72 18.43 3.47 2.50
N ILE A 73 17.77 3.84 1.41
CA ILE A 73 18.06 3.31 0.06
C ILE A 73 19.49 3.61 -0.39
N GLU A 74 20.11 4.68 0.11
CA GLU A 74 21.47 5.08 -0.18
C GLU A 74 22.51 4.03 0.29
N GLU A 75 22.19 3.25 1.32
CA GLU A 75 23.07 2.14 1.75
C GLU A 75 23.12 1.05 0.68
N LEU A 76 21.98 0.75 0.06
CA LEU A 76 21.87 -0.20 -1.02
C LEU A 76 22.61 0.29 -2.27
N VAL A 77 22.45 1.58 -2.61
CA VAL A 77 23.18 2.22 -3.72
C VAL A 77 24.68 2.04 -3.56
N LYS A 78 25.24 2.36 -2.37
CA LYS A 78 26.67 2.18 -2.09
C LYS A 78 27.13 0.72 -2.24
N THR A 79 26.29 -0.24 -1.86
CA THR A 79 26.58 -1.65 -2.05
C THR A 79 26.60 -1.99 -3.54
N PHE A 80 25.65 -1.52 -4.33
CA PHE A 80 25.62 -1.73 -5.77
C PHE A 80 26.80 -1.11 -6.49
N GLU A 81 27.25 0.06 -6.06
CA GLU A 81 28.45 0.74 -6.59
C GLU A 81 29.75 -0.06 -6.34
N THR A 82 29.82 -0.84 -5.27
CA THR A 82 31.03 -1.54 -4.85
C THR A 82 31.06 -3.02 -5.19
N THR A 83 29.98 -3.75 -4.96
CA THR A 83 29.90 -5.21 -5.10
C THR A 83 28.73 -5.68 -5.99
N GLY A 84 27.91 -4.76 -6.52
CA GLY A 84 26.71 -5.14 -7.23
C GLY A 84 25.67 -5.76 -6.29
N THR A 85 25.01 -6.81 -6.73
CA THR A 85 24.02 -7.55 -5.93
C THR A 85 24.64 -8.63 -5.02
N GLU A 86 25.95 -8.83 -5.05
CA GLU A 86 26.62 -9.85 -4.23
C GLU A 86 26.43 -9.54 -2.73
N GLY A 87 25.93 -10.53 -1.98
CA GLY A 87 25.67 -10.41 -0.54
C GLY A 87 24.47 -9.53 -0.15
N VAL A 88 23.70 -9.04 -1.10
CA VAL A 88 22.48 -8.27 -0.84
C VAL A 88 21.34 -9.22 -0.48
N ASN A 89 20.85 -9.11 0.76
CA ASN A 89 19.66 -9.81 1.24
C ASN A 89 18.59 -8.79 1.60
N ALA A 90 17.80 -8.39 0.60
CA ALA A 90 16.78 -7.38 0.70
C ALA A 90 15.47 -7.85 0.05
N ALA A 91 14.34 -7.38 0.56
CA ALA A 91 13.07 -7.63 -0.09
C ALA A 91 13.04 -6.94 -1.47
N CYS A 92 12.79 -7.73 -2.51
CA CYS A 92 12.79 -7.30 -3.90
C CYS A 92 11.57 -7.85 -4.64
N SER A 93 11.11 -7.17 -5.69
CA SER A 93 10.01 -7.64 -6.53
C SER A 93 10.45 -8.71 -7.52
N GLU A 94 11.71 -8.69 -7.93
CA GLU A 94 12.30 -9.56 -8.95
C GLU A 94 13.67 -10.07 -8.48
N GLU A 95 14.09 -11.25 -8.95
CA GLU A 95 15.45 -11.72 -8.76
C GLU A 95 16.37 -10.94 -9.70
N LEU A 96 17.19 -10.05 -9.13
CA LEU A 96 18.12 -9.22 -9.86
C LEU A 96 19.57 -9.67 -9.55
N SER A 97 20.37 -9.79 -10.61
CA SER A 97 21.79 -10.10 -10.49
C SER A 97 22.58 -9.22 -11.45
N PHE A 98 23.51 -8.43 -10.92
CA PHE A 98 24.43 -7.57 -11.69
C PHE A 98 25.69 -7.26 -10.87
N THR A 99 26.78 -6.97 -11.59
CA THR A 99 28.06 -6.55 -11.00
C THR A 99 28.07 -5.05 -10.71
N SER A 100 29.09 -4.59 -9.97
CA SER A 100 29.30 -3.15 -9.76
C SER A 100 29.62 -2.41 -11.06
N GLU A 101 30.33 -3.03 -11.99
CA GLU A 101 30.61 -2.43 -13.29
C GLU A 101 29.34 -2.23 -14.11
N GLU A 102 28.46 -3.23 -14.11
CA GLU A 102 27.16 -3.15 -14.80
C GLU A 102 26.27 -2.08 -14.17
N TRP A 103 26.26 -1.95 -12.83
CA TRP A 103 25.53 -0.89 -12.14
C TRP A 103 26.07 0.49 -12.49
N ASN A 104 27.38 0.70 -12.39
CA ASN A 104 28.03 1.96 -12.65
C ASN A 104 27.98 2.38 -14.14
N GLY A 105 27.79 1.44 -15.06
CA GLY A 105 27.59 1.69 -16.48
C GLY A 105 26.17 2.11 -16.87
N LYS A 106 25.20 1.98 -15.94
CA LYS A 106 23.79 2.35 -16.20
C LYS A 106 23.56 3.85 -16.09
N SER A 107 22.60 4.34 -16.84
CA SER A 107 22.09 5.68 -16.69
C SER A 107 21.34 5.83 -15.36
N GLU A 108 21.22 7.05 -14.85
CA GLU A 108 20.48 7.36 -13.62
C GLU A 108 19.02 6.81 -13.68
N LYS A 109 18.38 6.91 -14.84
CA LYS A 109 17.03 6.37 -15.04
C LYS A 109 16.98 4.85 -14.84
N GLU A 110 17.90 4.10 -15.44
CA GLU A 110 17.96 2.64 -15.28
C GLU A 110 18.28 2.23 -13.85
N GLN A 111 19.15 2.98 -13.17
CA GLN A 111 19.43 2.75 -11.74
C GLN A 111 18.18 2.99 -10.90
N GLN A 112 17.39 4.06 -11.15
CA GLN A 112 16.14 4.30 -10.44
C GLN A 112 15.07 3.23 -10.72
N GLU A 113 15.00 2.69 -11.92
CA GLU A 113 14.12 1.57 -12.28
C GLU A 113 14.50 0.29 -11.50
N ILE A 114 15.79 -0.01 -11.36
CA ILE A 114 16.28 -1.12 -10.52
C ILE A 114 15.92 -0.87 -9.05
N LEU A 115 16.21 0.33 -8.51
CA LEU A 115 15.92 0.67 -7.12
C LEU A 115 14.42 0.58 -6.79
N MET A 116 13.54 0.81 -7.78
CA MET A 116 12.10 0.66 -7.60
C MET A 116 11.71 -0.75 -7.16
N ASN A 117 12.47 -1.77 -7.56
CA ASN A 117 12.27 -3.16 -7.13
C ASN A 117 12.61 -3.40 -5.65
N TYR A 118 13.36 -2.51 -5.01
CA TYR A 118 13.77 -2.64 -3.60
C TYR A 118 13.03 -1.68 -2.67
N ARG A 119 12.54 -0.54 -3.18
CA ARG A 119 11.88 0.48 -2.36
C ARG A 119 10.66 -0.08 -1.64
N ILE A 120 10.42 0.38 -0.41
CA ILE A 120 9.23 0.02 0.38
C ILE A 120 7.98 0.63 -0.26
N ALA A 121 8.02 1.90 -0.68
CA ALA A 121 6.99 2.49 -1.53
C ALA A 121 7.47 2.50 -2.98
N TYR A 122 6.73 1.88 -3.89
CA TYR A 122 7.13 1.72 -5.29
C TYR A 122 5.93 1.88 -6.23
N LEU A 123 6.23 2.23 -7.47
CA LEU A 123 5.23 2.32 -8.53
C LEU A 123 5.18 0.97 -9.27
N GLY A 124 4.02 0.33 -9.26
CA GLY A 124 3.83 -0.99 -9.87
C GLY A 124 2.52 -1.10 -10.62
N ASP A 125 2.46 -2.06 -11.52
CA ASP A 125 1.25 -2.45 -12.24
C ASP A 125 0.53 -3.52 -11.45
N THR A 126 -0.69 -3.25 -11.01
CA THR A 126 -1.47 -4.16 -10.17
C THR A 126 -2.87 -4.35 -10.72
N MET A 127 -3.41 -5.54 -10.53
CA MET A 127 -4.80 -5.85 -10.83
C MET A 127 -5.70 -5.19 -9.80
N VAL A 128 -6.69 -4.42 -10.25
CA VAL A 128 -7.64 -3.70 -9.40
C VAL A 128 -9.07 -3.98 -9.81
N ASN A 129 -9.98 -3.83 -8.86
CA ASN A 129 -11.42 -3.90 -9.09
C ASN A 129 -11.92 -2.53 -9.57
N TRP A 130 -12.06 -2.34 -10.85
CA TRP A 130 -12.55 -1.10 -11.45
C TRP A 130 -14.06 -1.13 -11.63
N CYS A 131 -14.76 -0.12 -11.15
CA CYS A 131 -16.19 0.07 -11.39
C CYS A 131 -16.43 1.30 -12.25
N PRO A 132 -16.75 1.14 -13.55
CA PRO A 132 -16.96 2.27 -14.47
C PRO A 132 -18.10 3.20 -14.03
N GLN A 133 -19.20 2.65 -13.50
CA GLN A 133 -20.37 3.41 -13.08
C GLN A 133 -20.10 4.27 -11.83
N LEU A 134 -19.24 3.80 -10.93
CA LEU A 134 -18.80 4.56 -9.77
C LEU A 134 -17.59 5.44 -10.06
N GLY A 135 -16.88 5.20 -11.19
CA GLY A 135 -15.70 5.94 -11.60
C GLY A 135 -14.51 5.77 -10.64
N THR A 136 -14.41 4.62 -9.96
CA THR A 136 -13.39 4.40 -8.92
C THR A 136 -12.94 2.94 -8.84
N VAL A 137 -11.77 2.74 -8.23
CA VAL A 137 -11.28 1.43 -7.81
C VAL A 137 -11.94 1.05 -6.49
N LEU A 138 -12.33 -0.21 -6.36
CA LEU A 138 -12.97 -0.77 -5.17
C LEU A 138 -12.02 -1.75 -4.45
N ALA A 139 -12.06 -1.73 -3.12
CA ALA A 139 -11.40 -2.75 -2.31
C ALA A 139 -12.11 -4.11 -2.48
N ASN A 140 -11.43 -5.22 -2.12
CA ASN A 140 -12.00 -6.55 -2.31
C ASN A 140 -13.29 -6.75 -1.52
N ASP A 141 -13.40 -6.18 -0.34
CA ASP A 141 -14.58 -6.22 0.54
C ASP A 141 -15.73 -5.29 0.08
N GLU A 142 -15.50 -4.43 -0.93
CA GLU A 142 -16.54 -3.63 -1.58
C GLU A 142 -17.14 -4.32 -2.82
N VAL A 143 -16.69 -5.53 -3.13
CA VAL A 143 -17.16 -6.33 -4.28
C VAL A 143 -17.75 -7.65 -3.79
N SER A 144 -18.95 -7.97 -4.23
CA SER A 144 -19.62 -9.24 -3.96
C SER A 144 -20.19 -9.80 -5.27
N GLU A 145 -19.89 -11.05 -5.57
CA GLU A 145 -20.38 -11.76 -6.78
C GLU A 145 -20.16 -10.99 -8.10
N GLY A 146 -19.01 -10.27 -8.20
CA GLY A 146 -18.65 -9.50 -9.40
C GLY A 146 -19.33 -8.14 -9.54
N VAL A 147 -20.10 -7.72 -8.53
CA VAL A 147 -20.73 -6.40 -8.51
C VAL A 147 -20.32 -5.58 -7.28
N SER A 148 -20.40 -4.24 -7.39
CA SER A 148 -20.17 -3.35 -6.26
C SER A 148 -21.28 -3.47 -5.21
N ILE A 149 -20.93 -3.57 -3.93
CA ILE A 149 -21.91 -3.55 -2.83
C ILE A 149 -22.75 -2.26 -2.89
N ARG A 150 -22.10 -1.16 -3.20
CA ARG A 150 -22.77 0.13 -3.41
C ARG A 150 -23.31 0.23 -4.83
N GLY A 151 -24.60 0.07 -5.00
CA GLY A 151 -25.31 0.28 -6.26
C GLY A 151 -25.45 -0.95 -7.16
N GLY A 152 -24.80 -2.08 -6.85
CA GLY A 152 -24.94 -3.33 -7.61
C GLY A 152 -24.39 -3.26 -9.04
N TYR A 153 -23.39 -2.41 -9.28
CA TYR A 153 -22.82 -2.21 -10.62
C TYR A 153 -21.74 -3.24 -10.93
N PRO A 154 -21.63 -3.69 -12.21
CA PRO A 154 -20.57 -4.60 -12.63
C PRO A 154 -19.17 -4.06 -12.32
N VAL A 155 -18.28 -4.95 -11.88
CA VAL A 155 -16.89 -4.65 -11.55
C VAL A 155 -15.98 -5.40 -12.51
N GLU A 156 -14.99 -4.71 -13.05
CA GLU A 156 -14.02 -5.24 -14.00
C GLU A 156 -12.64 -5.37 -13.34
N GLN A 157 -11.96 -6.48 -13.63
CA GLN A 157 -10.55 -6.63 -13.29
C GLN A 157 -9.71 -5.87 -14.31
N LYS A 158 -8.93 -4.89 -13.84
CA LYS A 158 -8.13 -4.03 -14.71
C LYS A 158 -6.72 -3.85 -14.14
N VAL A 159 -5.72 -3.97 -15.01
CA VAL A 159 -4.35 -3.60 -14.64
C VAL A 159 -4.23 -2.09 -14.63
N MET A 160 -3.78 -1.54 -13.51
CA MET A 160 -3.54 -0.10 -13.36
C MET A 160 -2.18 0.13 -12.69
N ARG A 161 -1.46 1.13 -13.19
CA ARG A 161 -0.23 1.58 -12.58
C ARG A 161 -0.54 2.42 -11.36
N GLN A 162 -0.06 1.97 -10.20
CA GLN A 162 -0.37 2.59 -8.90
C GLN A 162 0.84 2.58 -7.97
N TRP A 163 0.79 3.45 -6.97
CA TRP A 163 1.70 3.36 -5.84
C TRP A 163 1.35 2.15 -4.97
N CYS A 164 2.35 1.34 -4.72
CA CYS A 164 2.26 0.14 -3.88
C CYS A 164 3.18 0.29 -2.68
N LEU A 165 2.81 -0.38 -1.58
CA LEU A 165 3.67 -0.53 -0.41
C LEU A 165 4.06 -2.01 -0.26
N ARG A 166 5.34 -2.27 -0.03
CA ARG A 166 5.90 -3.62 0.14
C ARG A 166 5.60 -4.18 1.54
N VAL A 167 4.32 -4.26 1.87
CA VAL A 167 3.85 -4.71 3.19
C VAL A 167 4.19 -6.18 3.46
N SER A 168 4.28 -7.01 2.42
CA SER A 168 4.65 -8.43 2.51
C SER A 168 6.03 -8.65 3.11
N ALA A 169 6.97 -7.70 2.96
CA ALA A 169 8.29 -7.77 3.58
C ALA A 169 8.24 -7.79 5.12
N TYR A 170 7.16 -7.29 5.71
CA TYR A 170 6.95 -7.26 7.15
C TYR A 170 6.09 -8.43 7.66
N ALA A 171 5.53 -9.26 6.79
CA ALA A 171 4.54 -10.28 7.14
C ALA A 171 5.05 -11.26 8.20
N GLN A 172 6.25 -11.82 8.02
CA GLN A 172 6.84 -12.75 8.97
C GLN A 172 7.10 -12.10 10.34
N ARG A 173 7.65 -10.88 10.33
CA ARG A 173 7.88 -10.11 11.56
C ARG A 173 6.59 -9.79 12.32
N LEU A 174 5.50 -9.52 11.60
CA LEU A 174 4.18 -9.29 12.20
C LEU A 174 3.66 -10.57 12.87
N LEU A 175 3.78 -11.74 12.20
CA LEU A 175 3.39 -13.02 12.81
C LEU A 175 4.15 -13.33 14.10
N GLU A 176 5.48 -13.20 14.07
CA GLU A 176 6.34 -13.42 15.25
C GLU A 176 6.06 -12.40 16.36
N GLY A 177 5.62 -11.20 16.00
CA GLY A 177 5.24 -10.16 16.94
C GLY A 177 4.00 -10.50 17.76
N LEU A 178 3.07 -11.30 17.21
CA LEU A 178 1.85 -11.71 17.91
C LEU A 178 2.12 -12.54 19.17
N ASP A 179 3.24 -13.27 19.20
CA ASP A 179 3.62 -14.08 20.38
C ASP A 179 4.14 -13.22 21.54
N LYS A 180 4.53 -11.98 21.26
CA LYS A 180 5.13 -11.04 22.22
C LYS A 180 4.15 -10.06 22.85
N ILE A 181 2.89 -10.05 22.39
CA ILE A 181 1.88 -9.11 22.84
C ILE A 181 0.80 -9.81 23.67
N ASP A 182 0.27 -9.10 24.67
CA ASP A 182 -0.79 -9.59 25.54
C ASP A 182 -2.16 -9.29 24.92
N TRP A 183 -2.49 -10.07 23.88
CA TRP A 183 -3.80 -10.07 23.23
C TRP A 183 -4.51 -11.39 23.45
N THR A 184 -5.84 -11.37 23.34
CA THR A 184 -6.65 -12.59 23.38
C THR A 184 -6.33 -13.52 22.21
N ASP A 185 -6.42 -14.84 22.41
CA ASP A 185 -6.13 -15.83 21.37
C ASP A 185 -7.02 -15.63 20.13
N SER A 186 -8.28 -15.29 20.31
CA SER A 186 -9.21 -15.00 19.21
C SER A 186 -8.72 -13.83 18.34
N LEU A 187 -8.19 -12.76 18.95
CA LEU A 187 -7.66 -11.63 18.20
C LEU A 187 -6.36 -11.98 17.47
N LYS A 188 -5.46 -12.72 18.13
CA LYS A 188 -4.23 -13.23 17.51
C LYS A 188 -4.53 -14.11 16.31
N GLU A 189 -5.51 -15.00 16.43
CA GLU A 189 -5.92 -15.88 15.31
C GLU A 189 -6.51 -15.09 14.15
N THR A 190 -7.32 -14.08 14.44
CA THR A 190 -7.84 -13.17 13.40
C THR A 190 -6.71 -12.47 12.63
N GLN A 191 -5.67 -12.01 13.34
CA GLN A 191 -4.50 -11.37 12.70
C GLN A 191 -3.67 -12.36 11.88
N LYS A 192 -3.47 -13.59 12.37
CA LYS A 192 -2.78 -14.66 11.62
C LYS A 192 -3.50 -14.98 10.32
N ASN A 193 -4.82 -15.13 10.40
CA ASN A 193 -5.66 -15.40 9.22
C ASN A 193 -5.64 -14.24 8.22
N TRP A 194 -5.60 -12.99 8.69
CA TRP A 194 -5.48 -11.82 7.83
C TRP A 194 -4.14 -11.78 7.09
N ILE A 195 -3.02 -12.09 7.75
CA ILE A 195 -1.70 -12.16 7.13
C ILE A 195 -1.65 -13.34 6.14
N GLY A 196 -2.32 -14.45 6.45
CA GLY A 196 -2.60 -15.54 5.52
C GLY A 196 -1.37 -16.29 5.05
N ARG A 197 -0.40 -16.57 5.93
CA ARG A 197 0.75 -17.42 5.58
C ARG A 197 0.26 -18.78 5.10
N SER A 198 0.65 -19.17 3.88
CA SER A 198 0.43 -20.50 3.34
C SER A 198 1.75 -21.11 2.86
N GLU A 199 1.85 -22.43 2.95
CA GLU A 199 3.00 -23.19 2.45
C GLU A 199 2.48 -24.21 1.44
N GLY A 200 3.19 -24.34 0.32
CA GLY A 200 2.87 -25.27 -0.76
C GLY A 200 4.13 -25.93 -1.30
N ALA A 201 3.94 -26.94 -2.09
CA ALA A 201 5.02 -27.61 -2.83
C ALA A 201 4.73 -27.54 -4.32
N GLU A 202 5.74 -27.23 -5.11
CA GLU A 202 5.72 -27.28 -6.56
C GLU A 202 6.53 -28.49 -7.02
N MET A 203 5.96 -29.30 -7.91
CA MET A 203 6.65 -30.42 -8.53
C MET A 203 6.59 -30.31 -10.06
N GLN A 204 7.74 -30.46 -10.69
CA GLN A 204 7.83 -30.44 -12.15
C GLN A 204 7.88 -31.88 -12.67
N PHE A 205 7.00 -32.18 -13.62
CA PHE A 205 6.98 -33.46 -14.33
C PHE A 205 7.44 -33.24 -15.77
N LYS A 206 8.39 -34.07 -16.21
CA LYS A 206 8.78 -34.08 -17.62
C LYS A 206 7.73 -34.82 -18.41
N VAL A 207 7.10 -34.12 -19.36
CA VAL A 207 6.23 -34.75 -20.35
C VAL A 207 7.10 -35.47 -21.36
N VAL A 208 6.87 -36.75 -21.58
CA VAL A 208 7.54 -37.58 -22.61
C VAL A 208 6.50 -37.73 -23.71
N ASP A 209 6.86 -37.27 -24.93
CA ASP A 209 6.06 -37.47 -26.15
C ASP A 209 6.10 -38.93 -26.61
#